data_cb87522618653980c747f5f628f29123
#
_entry.id   cb87522618653980c747f5f628f29123
#
_cell.length_a   1.000
_cell.length_b   1.000
_cell.length_c   1.000
_cell.angle_alpha   90.00
_cell.angle_beta   90.00
_cell.angle_gamma   90.00
#
_symmetry.space_group_name_H-M   'P 1'
#
loop_
_entity.id
_entity.type
_entity.pdbx_description
1 polymer ?
#
loop_
_entity_poly.entity_id
_entity_poly.type
_entity_poly.pdbx_seq_one_letter_code
_entity_poly.pdbx_strand_id
1 'polypeptide(L)'
;MFLVEAAYLQEAFARLDESVRSEVLERCNTADEDARRLEEKLRGYRHDPAEAARVMATERIRCPLLTRDKDCVLYHARPLTCRVYGIPTLIQGSLRVCGKSGFSADGRFGAFNFDVAQRHMLEISTGMLEDIEEADPGKASLLFSVSKSLKSPV
;
A
#
# COMPACT_ATOMS: atom_id res chain seq x y z
N MET A 1 -2.46 2.15 -2.14
CA MET A 1 -2.79 3.37 -1.38
C MET A 1 -3.65 4.28 -2.24
N PHE A 2 -4.48 5.11 -1.64
CA PHE A 2 -5.31 6.09 -2.34
C PHE A 2 -4.49 7.28 -2.85
N LEU A 3 -5.09 8.12 -3.70
CA LEU A 3 -4.45 9.29 -4.29
C LEU A 3 -3.86 10.23 -3.23
N VAL A 4 -4.63 10.57 -2.19
CA VAL A 4 -4.17 11.44 -1.10
C VAL A 4 -2.93 10.89 -0.38
N GLU A 5 -2.88 9.57 -0.16
CA GLU A 5 -1.71 8.95 0.47
C GLU A 5 -0.50 8.96 -0.46
N ALA A 6 -0.73 8.77 -1.77
CA ALA A 6 0.32 8.82 -2.77
C ALA A 6 0.92 10.23 -2.90
N ALA A 7 0.08 11.26 -2.92
CA ALA A 7 0.51 12.66 -2.94
C ALA A 7 1.31 13.04 -1.68
N TYR A 8 0.81 12.64 -0.49
CA TYR A 8 1.52 12.87 0.77
C TYR A 8 2.87 12.15 0.82
N LEU A 9 2.93 10.91 0.30
CA LEU A 9 4.17 10.15 0.22
C LEU A 9 5.17 10.80 -0.72
N GLN A 10 4.72 11.33 -1.87
CA GLN A 10 5.56 12.08 -2.82
C GLN A 10 6.14 13.34 -2.20
N GLU A 11 5.31 14.12 -1.52
CA GLU A 11 5.77 15.33 -0.83
C GLU A 11 6.86 15.02 0.19
N ALA A 12 6.65 13.99 1.01
CA ALA A 12 7.63 13.54 1.98
C ALA A 12 8.93 13.02 1.30
N PHE A 13 8.79 12.30 0.18
CA PHE A 13 9.91 11.79 -0.59
C PHE A 13 10.76 12.90 -1.21
N ALA A 14 10.11 13.95 -1.71
CA ALA A 14 10.81 15.10 -2.30
C ALA A 14 11.70 15.85 -1.30
N ARG A 15 11.43 15.74 -0.01
CA ARG A 15 12.20 16.35 1.09
C ARG A 15 13.42 15.55 1.53
N LEU A 16 13.58 14.31 1.04
CA LEU A 16 14.75 13.49 1.33
C LEU A 16 15.98 13.99 0.57
N ASP A 17 17.17 13.69 1.10
CA ASP A 17 18.43 13.92 0.41
C ASP A 17 18.47 13.20 -0.95
N GLU A 18 19.12 13.81 -1.93
CA GLU A 18 19.19 13.28 -3.30
C GLU A 18 19.79 11.87 -3.36
N SER A 19 20.82 11.59 -2.57
CA SER A 19 21.43 10.27 -2.48
C SER A 19 20.42 9.20 -2.00
N VAL A 20 19.62 9.53 -0.98
CA VAL A 20 18.60 8.63 -0.44
C VAL A 20 17.49 8.41 -1.48
N ARG A 21 17.05 9.48 -2.16
CA ARG A 21 16.05 9.37 -3.23
C ARG A 21 16.53 8.46 -4.36
N SER A 22 17.77 8.63 -4.81
CA SER A 22 18.35 7.80 -5.87
C SER A 22 18.37 6.32 -5.49
N GLU A 23 18.81 5.98 -4.28
CA GLU A 23 18.79 4.60 -3.79
C GLU A 23 17.37 4.02 -3.71
N VAL A 24 16.38 4.84 -3.28
CA VAL A 24 14.97 4.41 -3.24
C VAL A 24 14.46 4.13 -4.64
N LEU A 25 14.77 4.99 -5.63
CA LEU A 25 14.34 4.81 -7.02
C LEU A 25 14.95 3.55 -7.66
N GLU A 26 16.20 3.21 -7.34
CA GLU A 26 16.79 1.94 -7.76
C GLU A 26 16.02 0.74 -7.17
N ARG A 27 15.69 0.80 -5.87
CA ARG A 27 14.87 -0.23 -5.23
C ARG A 27 13.44 -0.30 -5.80
N CYS A 28 12.89 0.83 -6.27
CA CYS A 28 11.62 0.84 -6.99
C CYS A 28 11.67 0.00 -8.26
N ASN A 29 12.76 0.06 -9.03
CA ASN A 29 12.91 -0.76 -10.24
C ASN A 29 12.87 -2.26 -9.92
N THR A 30 13.59 -2.68 -8.88
CA THR A 30 13.55 -4.08 -8.41
C THR A 30 12.14 -4.49 -7.97
N ALA A 31 11.45 -3.64 -7.20
CA ALA A 31 10.09 -3.92 -6.74
C ALA A 31 9.09 -4.03 -7.90
N ASP A 32 9.24 -3.21 -8.94
CA ASP A 32 8.39 -3.27 -10.14
C ASP A 32 8.64 -4.56 -10.95
N GLU A 33 9.90 -5.00 -11.05
CA GLU A 33 10.23 -6.28 -11.69
C GLU A 33 9.63 -7.47 -10.94
N ASP A 34 9.73 -7.47 -9.60
CA ASP A 34 9.15 -8.51 -8.76
C ASP A 34 7.62 -8.51 -8.87
N ALA A 35 6.98 -7.32 -8.90
CA ALA A 35 5.54 -7.18 -9.10
C ALA A 35 5.11 -7.76 -10.46
N ARG A 36 5.84 -7.46 -11.53
CA ARG A 36 5.56 -8.00 -12.87
C ARG A 36 5.69 -9.53 -12.90
N ARG A 37 6.75 -10.09 -12.29
CA ARG A 37 6.91 -11.55 -12.19
C ARG A 37 5.74 -12.20 -11.44
N LEU A 38 5.28 -11.56 -10.36
CA LEU A 38 4.12 -12.04 -9.62
C LEU A 38 2.84 -11.99 -10.45
N GLU A 39 2.61 -10.90 -11.19
CA GLU A 39 1.47 -10.79 -12.11
C GLU A 39 1.49 -11.88 -13.19
N GLU A 40 2.64 -12.13 -13.80
CA GLU A 40 2.83 -13.21 -14.80
C GLU A 40 2.51 -14.58 -14.18
N LYS A 41 3.00 -14.84 -12.97
CA LYS A 41 2.70 -16.06 -12.23
C LYS A 41 1.21 -16.22 -11.96
N LEU A 42 0.54 -15.15 -11.51
CA LEU A 42 -0.89 -15.17 -11.23
C LEU A 42 -1.76 -15.35 -12.47
N ARG A 43 -1.32 -14.90 -13.63
CA ARG A 43 -2.01 -15.16 -14.91
C ARG A 43 -2.17 -16.66 -15.20
N GLY A 44 -1.24 -17.49 -14.74
CA GLY A 44 -1.35 -18.95 -14.84
C GLY A 44 -2.47 -19.56 -13.99
N TYR A 45 -2.95 -18.84 -12.97
CA TYR A 45 -3.96 -19.32 -12.01
C TYR A 45 -5.32 -18.64 -12.16
N ARG A 46 -5.64 -18.06 -13.32
CA ARG A 46 -6.90 -17.34 -13.56
C ARG A 46 -8.16 -18.18 -13.28
N HIS A 47 -8.05 -19.50 -13.46
CA HIS A 47 -9.14 -20.44 -13.27
C HIS A 47 -9.06 -21.20 -11.95
N ASP A 48 -8.08 -20.86 -11.10
CA ASP A 48 -7.89 -21.45 -9.78
C ASP A 48 -7.69 -20.34 -8.71
N PRO A 49 -8.81 -19.76 -8.19
CA PRO A 49 -8.75 -18.71 -7.19
C PRO A 49 -8.08 -19.13 -5.88
N ALA A 50 -8.13 -20.41 -5.52
CA ALA A 50 -7.52 -20.93 -4.29
C ALA A 50 -6.00 -20.91 -4.41
N GLU A 51 -5.47 -21.39 -5.54
CA GLU A 51 -4.03 -21.36 -5.80
C GLU A 51 -3.52 -19.91 -5.97
N ALA A 52 -4.27 -19.04 -6.68
CA ALA A 52 -3.93 -17.63 -6.78
C ALA A 52 -3.85 -16.96 -5.39
N ALA A 53 -4.81 -17.25 -4.49
CA ALA A 53 -4.79 -16.75 -3.12
C ALA A 53 -3.59 -17.28 -2.33
N ARG A 54 -3.21 -18.56 -2.50
CA ARG A 54 -2.03 -19.17 -1.87
C ARG A 54 -0.74 -18.49 -2.33
N VAL A 55 -0.61 -18.25 -3.63
CA VAL A 55 0.54 -17.54 -4.21
C VAL A 55 0.63 -16.12 -3.61
N MET A 56 -0.47 -15.37 -3.63
CA MET A 56 -0.53 -14.03 -3.03
C MET A 56 -0.18 -14.02 -1.54
N ALA A 57 -0.55 -15.06 -0.80
CA ALA A 57 -0.26 -15.16 0.63
C ALA A 57 1.21 -15.47 0.93
N THR A 58 1.93 -16.10 0.00
CA THR A 58 3.31 -16.56 0.19
C THR A 58 4.36 -15.65 -0.42
N GLU A 59 4.05 -15.03 -1.55
CA GLU A 59 4.97 -14.13 -2.24
C GLU A 59 5.23 -12.84 -1.45
N ARG A 60 6.44 -12.33 -1.57
CA ARG A 60 6.87 -11.13 -0.86
C ARG A 60 7.63 -10.21 -1.80
N ILE A 61 7.07 -9.04 -2.04
CA ILE A 61 7.76 -7.95 -2.74
C ILE A 61 8.31 -7.02 -1.67
N ARG A 62 9.61 -6.79 -1.69
CA ARG A 62 10.24 -5.88 -0.73
C ARG A 62 9.83 -4.45 -1.02
N CYS A 63 9.35 -3.75 0.02
CA CYS A 63 9.03 -2.33 -0.10
C CYS A 63 10.30 -1.52 -0.44
N PRO A 64 10.29 -0.65 -1.47
CA PRO A 64 11.47 0.13 -1.87
C PRO A 64 11.91 1.16 -0.82
N LEU A 65 11.02 1.54 0.11
CA LEU A 65 11.33 2.46 1.21
C LEU A 65 12.08 1.80 2.37
N LEU A 66 12.27 0.47 2.36
CA LEU A 66 13.01 -0.22 3.41
C LEU A 66 14.51 -0.17 3.13
N THR A 67 15.28 0.29 4.12
CA THR A 67 16.74 0.20 4.15
C THR A 67 17.21 -1.26 4.25
N ARG A 68 18.52 -1.49 4.20
CA ARG A 68 19.11 -2.83 4.45
C ARG A 68 18.74 -3.35 5.83
N ASP A 69 18.66 -2.46 6.83
CA ASP A 69 18.32 -2.76 8.23
C ASP A 69 16.80 -2.91 8.46
N LYS A 70 16.02 -2.83 7.39
CA LYS A 70 14.54 -2.94 7.37
C LYS A 70 13.81 -1.74 8.00
N ASP A 71 14.47 -0.62 8.16
CA ASP A 71 13.85 0.64 8.57
C ASP A 71 13.21 1.34 7.37
N CYS A 72 12.07 1.97 7.59
CA CYS A 72 11.39 2.74 6.56
C CYS A 72 11.93 4.17 6.53
N VAL A 73 12.50 4.61 5.40
CA VAL A 73 13.03 5.98 5.23
C VAL A 73 11.94 7.06 5.32
N LEU A 74 10.68 6.69 5.07
CA LEU A 74 9.51 7.56 5.19
C LEU A 74 8.55 7.08 6.29
N TYR A 75 9.08 6.69 7.45
CA TYR A 75 8.30 6.09 8.53
C TYR A 75 7.07 6.93 8.92
N HIS A 76 7.22 8.25 9.00
CA HIS A 76 6.14 9.17 9.39
C HIS A 76 5.09 9.38 8.29
N ALA A 77 5.47 9.17 7.03
CA ALA A 77 4.58 9.27 5.87
C ALA A 77 4.02 7.92 5.40
N ARG A 78 4.10 6.88 6.22
CA ARG A 78 3.60 5.55 5.87
C ARG A 78 2.11 5.57 5.52
N PRO A 79 1.69 4.92 4.43
CA PRO A 79 0.28 4.71 4.10
C PRO A 79 -0.48 3.96 5.20
N LEU A 80 -1.79 4.09 5.22
CA LEU A 80 -2.69 3.46 6.18
C LEU A 80 -2.44 1.96 6.33
N THR A 81 -2.30 1.24 5.23
CA THR A 81 -2.03 -0.20 5.23
C THR A 81 -0.76 -0.58 5.98
N CYS A 82 0.29 0.27 5.92
CA CYS A 82 1.51 0.05 6.68
C CYS A 82 1.32 0.35 8.17
N ARG A 83 0.46 1.32 8.51
CA ARG A 83 0.21 1.72 9.91
C ARG A 83 -0.60 0.69 10.68
N VAL A 84 -1.54 0.04 9.99
CA VAL A 84 -2.43 -0.97 10.59
C VAL A 84 -1.93 -2.41 10.42
N TYR A 85 -0.75 -2.58 9.82
CA TYR A 85 -0.20 -3.91 9.60
C TYR A 85 0.06 -4.63 10.93
N GLY A 86 -0.53 -5.82 11.04
CA GLY A 86 -0.36 -6.69 12.24
C GLY A 86 -1.39 -6.45 13.35
N ILE A 87 -2.18 -5.38 13.31
CA ILE A 87 -3.28 -5.19 14.26
C ILE A 87 -4.59 -5.81 13.74
N PRO A 88 -5.50 -6.19 14.63
CA PRO A 88 -6.82 -6.67 14.21
C PRO A 88 -7.55 -5.62 13.40
N THR A 89 -8.06 -6.00 12.23
CA THR A 89 -8.77 -5.10 11.32
C THR A 89 -10.13 -5.67 10.93
N LEU A 90 -11.11 -4.79 10.80
CA LEU A 90 -12.41 -5.11 10.21
C LEU A 90 -12.36 -4.74 8.73
N ILE A 91 -12.50 -5.72 7.85
CA ILE A 91 -12.47 -5.57 6.38
C ILE A 91 -13.70 -6.28 5.80
N GLN A 92 -14.54 -5.54 5.08
CA GLN A 92 -15.81 -6.04 4.53
C GLN A 92 -16.68 -6.74 5.59
N GLY A 93 -16.79 -6.10 6.75
CA GLY A 93 -17.55 -6.63 7.89
C GLY A 93 -16.93 -7.85 8.57
N SER A 94 -15.77 -8.32 8.13
CA SER A 94 -15.10 -9.51 8.68
C SER A 94 -13.86 -9.13 9.46
N LEU A 95 -13.71 -9.68 10.68
CA LEU A 95 -12.51 -9.51 11.49
C LEU A 95 -11.33 -10.28 10.86
N ARG A 96 -10.25 -9.57 10.64
CA ARG A 96 -8.98 -10.12 10.14
C ARG A 96 -7.91 -9.95 11.20
N VAL A 97 -7.28 -11.06 11.58
CA VAL A 97 -6.18 -11.09 12.55
C VAL A 97 -5.00 -11.81 11.90
N CYS A 98 -3.84 -11.18 11.92
CA CYS A 98 -2.62 -11.82 11.43
C CYS A 98 -2.17 -12.90 12.40
N GLY A 99 -2.04 -14.14 11.94
CA GLY A 99 -1.60 -15.26 12.79
C GLY A 99 -0.19 -15.12 13.39
N LYS A 100 0.58 -14.11 12.96
CA LYS A 100 1.92 -13.80 13.48
C LYS A 100 1.93 -12.57 14.40
N SER A 101 0.78 -11.94 14.64
CA SER A 101 0.70 -10.67 15.38
C SER A 101 0.64 -10.82 16.90
N GLY A 102 0.49 -12.05 17.39
CA GLY A 102 0.30 -12.33 18.84
C GLY A 102 -1.13 -12.09 19.33
N PHE A 103 -2.05 -11.60 18.50
CA PHE A 103 -3.47 -11.52 18.83
C PHE A 103 -4.13 -12.89 18.63
N SER A 104 -4.88 -13.37 19.63
CA SER A 104 -5.66 -14.60 19.51
C SER A 104 -7.05 -14.31 18.92
N ALA A 105 -7.61 -15.28 18.20
CA ALA A 105 -8.96 -15.14 17.66
C ALA A 105 -10.04 -14.97 18.76
N ASP A 106 -9.77 -15.49 19.97
CA ASP A 106 -10.65 -15.42 21.14
C ASP A 106 -10.40 -14.19 22.02
N GLY A 107 -9.42 -13.36 21.64
CA GLY A 107 -9.00 -12.18 22.41
C GLY A 107 -10.05 -11.05 22.30
N ARG A 108 -10.35 -10.42 23.45
CA ARG A 108 -11.17 -9.20 23.50
C ARG A 108 -10.27 -8.00 23.26
N PHE A 109 -10.09 -7.61 22.00
CA PHE A 109 -9.34 -6.43 21.61
C PHE A 109 -10.16 -5.60 20.61
N GLY A 110 -9.90 -4.30 20.59
CA GLY A 110 -10.50 -3.43 19.58
C GLY A 110 -9.95 -3.77 18.19
N ALA A 111 -10.81 -3.75 17.17
CA ALA A 111 -10.40 -3.89 15.78
C ALA A 111 -10.43 -2.52 15.08
N PHE A 112 -9.42 -2.23 14.29
CA PHE A 112 -9.41 -1.05 13.44
C PHE A 112 -10.40 -1.23 12.27
N ASN A 113 -11.35 -0.31 12.13
CA ASN A 113 -12.33 -0.38 11.04
C ASN A 113 -11.70 0.16 9.74
N PHE A 114 -11.20 -0.77 8.93
CA PHE A 114 -10.52 -0.46 7.69
C PHE A 114 -11.48 0.08 6.62
N ASP A 115 -12.74 -0.40 6.60
CA ASP A 115 -13.74 0.02 5.62
C ASP A 115 -14.12 1.50 5.81
N VAL A 116 -14.24 1.96 7.06
CA VAL A 116 -14.48 3.37 7.38
C VAL A 116 -13.28 4.23 6.96
N ALA A 117 -12.08 3.79 7.29
CA ALA A 117 -10.88 4.54 6.94
C ALA A 117 -10.68 4.63 5.42
N GLN A 118 -10.96 3.56 4.67
CA GLN A 118 -10.91 3.59 3.20
C GLN A 118 -11.91 4.58 2.59
N ARG A 119 -13.13 4.68 3.13
CA ARG A 119 -14.10 5.68 2.68
C ARG A 119 -13.57 7.09 2.90
N HIS A 120 -13.02 7.40 4.06
CA HIS A 120 -12.44 8.71 4.32
C HIS A 120 -11.27 9.02 3.37
N MET A 121 -10.41 8.04 3.07
CA MET A 121 -9.33 8.24 2.11
C MET A 121 -9.88 8.55 0.71
N LEU A 122 -10.96 7.88 0.30
CA LEU A 122 -11.62 8.16 -0.97
C LEU A 122 -12.27 9.55 -0.99
N GLU A 123 -12.98 9.94 0.06
CA GLU A 123 -13.59 11.26 0.21
C GLU A 123 -12.55 12.38 0.11
N ILE A 124 -11.43 12.25 0.83
CA ILE A 124 -10.32 13.22 0.78
C ILE A 124 -9.71 13.25 -0.63
N SER A 125 -9.49 12.09 -1.24
CA SER A 125 -8.95 12.01 -2.61
C SER A 125 -9.88 12.68 -3.63
N THR A 126 -11.20 12.53 -3.47
CA THR A 126 -12.19 13.19 -4.30
C THR A 126 -12.13 14.71 -4.14
N GLY A 127 -12.13 15.20 -2.90
CA GLY A 127 -11.99 16.63 -2.63
C GLY A 127 -10.71 17.23 -3.19
N MET A 128 -9.58 16.51 -3.12
CA MET A 128 -8.33 16.95 -3.75
C MET A 128 -8.46 17.14 -5.27
N LEU A 129 -9.17 16.24 -5.96
CA LEU A 129 -9.37 16.37 -7.42
C LEU A 129 -10.30 17.53 -7.76
N GLU A 130 -11.32 17.75 -6.94
CA GLU A 130 -12.22 18.91 -7.08
C GLU A 130 -11.47 20.25 -6.92
N ASP A 131 -10.59 20.33 -5.90
CA ASP A 131 -9.79 21.53 -5.63
C ASP A 131 -8.83 21.89 -6.77
N ILE A 132 -8.35 20.91 -7.55
CA ILE A 132 -7.48 21.12 -8.71
C ILE A 132 -8.22 21.10 -10.05
N GLU A 133 -9.55 21.10 -10.04
CA GLU A 133 -10.42 21.06 -11.22
C GLU A 133 -10.09 19.88 -12.18
N GLU A 134 -9.72 18.71 -11.62
CA GLU A 134 -9.45 17.51 -12.42
C GLU A 134 -10.75 16.97 -13.03
N ALA A 135 -10.73 16.80 -14.35
CA ALA A 135 -11.91 16.40 -15.11
C ALA A 135 -12.35 14.94 -14.89
N ASP A 136 -11.43 14.07 -14.44
CA ASP A 136 -11.71 12.64 -14.22
C ASP A 136 -11.82 12.30 -12.72
N PRO A 137 -13.06 12.28 -12.17
CA PRO A 137 -13.26 11.91 -10.76
C PRO A 137 -12.90 10.44 -10.47
N GLY A 138 -12.80 9.58 -11.48
CA GLY A 138 -12.40 8.18 -11.33
C GLY A 138 -10.98 8.02 -10.79
N LYS A 139 -10.13 9.02 -10.96
CA LYS A 139 -8.76 9.05 -10.41
C LYS A 139 -8.72 8.92 -8.89
N ALA A 140 -9.75 9.42 -8.18
CA ALA A 140 -9.84 9.31 -6.71
C ALA A 140 -9.82 7.85 -6.23
N SER A 141 -10.39 6.94 -7.01
CA SER A 141 -10.50 5.51 -6.69
C SER A 141 -9.30 4.68 -7.15
N LEU A 142 -8.35 5.26 -7.87
CA LEU A 142 -7.16 4.54 -8.30
C LEU A 142 -6.29 4.16 -7.10
N LEU A 143 -5.79 2.92 -7.14
CA LEU A 143 -4.87 2.43 -6.14
C LEU A 143 -3.44 2.43 -6.69
N PHE A 144 -2.57 3.11 -5.97
CA PHE A 144 -1.17 3.24 -6.33
C PHE A 144 -0.29 2.27 -5.52
N SER A 145 0.72 1.68 -6.17
CA SER A 145 1.83 1.05 -5.45
C SER A 145 2.79 2.14 -4.93
N VAL A 146 3.59 1.80 -3.91
CA VAL A 146 4.65 2.71 -3.42
C VAL A 146 5.59 3.09 -4.55
N SER A 147 6.06 2.12 -5.33
CA SER A 147 6.98 2.36 -6.44
C SER A 147 6.39 3.31 -7.49
N LYS A 148 5.15 3.07 -7.93
CA LYS A 148 4.49 3.93 -8.91
C LYS A 148 4.32 5.36 -8.39
N SER A 149 3.94 5.52 -7.12
CA SER A 149 3.77 6.84 -6.50
C SER A 149 5.08 7.64 -6.44
N LEU A 150 6.23 6.98 -6.27
CA LEU A 150 7.52 7.66 -6.18
C LEU A 150 8.15 7.99 -7.54
N LYS A 151 7.74 7.29 -8.61
CA LYS A 151 8.32 7.42 -9.95
C LYS A 151 7.54 8.33 -10.87
N SER A 152 6.27 8.57 -10.59
CA SER A 152 5.38 9.35 -11.46
C SER A 152 4.58 10.35 -10.63
N PRO A 153 4.35 11.57 -11.11
CA PRO A 153 3.39 12.49 -10.48
C PRO A 153 2.01 11.84 -10.38
N VAL A 154 1.33 12.03 -9.26
CA VAL A 154 -0.06 11.61 -9.04
C VAL A 154 -1.01 12.78 -9.23
#